data_81922080dd77595a554eebbee1a81b6d
#
_entry.id   81922080dd77595a554eebbee1a81b6d
#
_cell.length_a   1.000
_cell.length_b   1.000
_cell.length_c   1.000
_cell.angle_alpha   90.00
_cell.angle_beta   90.00
_cell.angle_gamma   90.00
#
_symmetry.space_group_name_H-M   'P 1'
#
loop_
_entity.id
_entity.type
_entity.pdbx_description
1 polymer ?
#
loop_
_entity_poly.entity_id
_entity_poly.type
_entity_poly.pdbx_seq_one_letter_code
_entity_poly.pdbx_strand_id
1 'polypeptide(L)'
;MFSLFHFGNNSIDSIPFIVLFLSGIILSFIYLKTNLLTATIAHAFWNFSSSVLMGGNVSGFKLKYSLFIFVHLQDDIINGGKFGIEGSIITLLILLSICLITILKNRNPTILNVQD
;
A
#
# COMPACT_ATOMS: atom_id res chain seq x y z
N MET A 1 3.22 13.97 2.15
CA MET A 1 4.47 13.97 1.34
C MET A 1 4.71 12.67 0.58
N PHE A 2 4.47 11.47 1.13
CA PHE A 2 4.73 10.19 0.44
C PHE A 2 4.11 10.11 -0.97
N SER A 3 2.83 10.39 -1.13
CA SER A 3 2.14 10.40 -2.43
C SER A 3 2.69 11.44 -3.42
N LEU A 4 3.20 12.57 -2.92
CA LEU A 4 3.73 13.63 -3.78
C LEU A 4 5.02 13.20 -4.51
N PHE A 5 5.85 12.37 -3.88
CA PHE A 5 7.04 11.82 -4.51
C PHE A 5 6.74 10.88 -5.67
N HIS A 6 5.50 10.40 -5.77
CA HIS A 6 5.05 9.49 -6.83
C HIS A 6 4.34 10.21 -7.98
N PHE A 7 4.21 11.55 -7.92
CA PHE A 7 3.52 12.34 -8.96
C PHE A 7 4.15 12.23 -10.36
N GLY A 8 5.44 11.88 -10.42
CA GLY A 8 6.14 11.64 -11.69
C GLY A 8 6.00 10.21 -12.23
N ASN A 9 5.29 9.33 -11.54
CA ASN A 9 5.15 7.95 -11.95
C ASN A 9 4.15 7.81 -13.12
N ASN A 10 4.42 6.86 -14.00
CA ASN A 10 3.55 6.56 -15.12
C ASN A 10 2.17 6.08 -14.66
N SER A 11 1.12 6.58 -15.33
CA SER A 11 -0.27 6.12 -15.11
C SER A 11 -0.81 6.40 -13.70
N ILE A 12 -0.30 7.43 -13.02
CA ILE A 12 -0.90 7.90 -11.78
C ILE A 12 -2.22 8.62 -12.09
N ASP A 13 -3.27 8.22 -11.43
CA ASP A 13 -4.66 8.72 -11.54
C ASP A 13 -5.26 8.83 -10.14
N SER A 14 -6.53 9.11 -10.03
CA SER A 14 -7.17 9.40 -8.76
C SER A 14 -7.07 8.25 -7.75
N ILE A 15 -7.29 7.00 -8.18
CA ILE A 15 -7.24 5.83 -7.28
C ILE A 15 -5.82 5.54 -6.82
N PRO A 16 -4.81 5.38 -7.69
CA PRO A 16 -3.42 5.26 -7.29
C PRO A 16 -2.98 6.36 -6.32
N PHE A 17 -3.35 7.61 -6.59
CA PHE A 17 -2.98 8.72 -5.71
C PHE A 17 -3.56 8.58 -4.30
N ILE A 18 -4.86 8.22 -4.18
CA ILE A 18 -5.51 8.02 -2.88
C ILE A 18 -4.88 6.82 -2.15
N VAL A 19 -4.61 5.72 -2.85
CA VAL A 19 -3.95 4.54 -2.29
C VAL A 19 -2.56 4.90 -1.74
N LEU A 20 -1.75 5.62 -2.49
CA LEU A 20 -0.44 6.08 -2.03
C LEU A 20 -0.55 7.03 -0.83
N PHE A 21 -1.56 7.89 -0.79
CA PHE A 21 -1.80 8.78 0.34
C PHE A 21 -2.14 7.98 1.60
N LEU A 22 -3.06 7.01 1.52
CA LEU A 22 -3.42 6.13 2.64
C LEU A 22 -2.25 5.24 3.08
N SER A 23 -1.46 4.73 2.14
CA SER A 23 -0.23 3.98 2.44
C SER A 23 0.74 4.84 3.24
N GLY A 24 0.91 6.10 2.87
CA GLY A 24 1.73 7.06 3.61
C GLY A 24 1.23 7.29 5.05
N ILE A 25 -0.09 7.34 5.27
CA ILE A 25 -0.69 7.44 6.61
C ILE A 25 -0.37 6.18 7.43
N ILE A 26 -0.55 4.99 6.85
CA ILE A 26 -0.29 3.71 7.53
C ILE A 26 1.20 3.59 7.88
N LEU A 27 2.10 3.89 6.95
CA LEU A 27 3.55 3.87 7.20
C LEU A 27 3.95 4.88 8.28
N SER A 28 3.34 6.07 8.28
CA SER A 28 3.57 7.06 9.33
C SER A 28 3.08 6.57 10.71
N PHE A 29 1.93 5.88 10.74
CA PHE A 29 1.42 5.27 11.96
C PHE A 29 2.35 4.15 12.48
N ILE A 30 2.84 3.27 11.59
CA ILE A 30 3.83 2.25 11.93
C ILE A 30 5.09 2.92 12.51
N TYR A 31 5.61 3.96 11.86
CA TYR A 31 6.76 4.72 12.32
C TYR A 31 6.56 5.27 13.74
N LEU A 32 5.42 5.91 14.00
CA LEU A 32 5.12 6.52 15.30
C LEU A 32 4.93 5.48 16.43
N LYS A 33 4.47 4.28 16.11
CA LYS A 33 4.25 3.20 17.08
C LYS A 33 5.48 2.31 17.28
N THR A 34 6.40 2.31 16.34
CA THR A 34 7.60 1.46 16.38
C THR A 34 8.86 2.28 16.13
N ASN A 35 9.34 2.31 14.89
CA ASN A 35 10.49 3.11 14.45
C ASN A 35 10.56 3.17 12.91
N LEU A 36 11.51 3.97 12.40
CA LEU A 36 11.72 4.16 10.98
C LEU A 36 12.10 2.85 10.26
N LEU A 37 12.92 2.02 10.88
CA LEU A 37 13.37 0.75 10.29
C LEU A 37 12.18 -0.17 10.01
N THR A 38 11.27 -0.32 10.98
CA THR A 38 10.07 -1.17 10.82
C THR A 38 9.17 -0.65 9.68
N ALA A 39 8.94 0.66 9.61
CA ALA A 39 8.14 1.23 8.53
C ALA A 39 8.81 1.04 7.16
N THR A 40 10.14 1.19 7.08
CA THR A 40 10.92 0.98 5.86
C THR A 40 10.87 -0.48 5.41
N ILE A 41 11.03 -1.43 6.35
CA ILE A 41 10.95 -2.86 6.06
C ILE A 41 9.54 -3.23 5.57
N ALA A 42 8.50 -2.72 6.21
CA ALA A 42 7.12 -2.97 5.78
C ALA A 42 6.87 -2.49 4.34
N HIS A 43 7.33 -1.28 4.01
CA HIS A 43 7.22 -0.76 2.64
C HIS A 43 8.07 -1.55 1.63
N ALA A 44 9.31 -1.86 1.97
CA ALA A 44 10.18 -2.66 1.11
C ALA A 44 9.63 -4.07 0.87
N PHE A 45 9.04 -4.69 1.90
CA PHE A 45 8.42 -6.01 1.78
C PHE A 45 7.17 -5.97 0.89
N TRP A 46 6.36 -4.91 0.98
CA TRP A 46 5.24 -4.69 0.06
C TRP A 46 5.71 -4.63 -1.39
N ASN A 47 6.71 -3.79 -1.68
CA ASN A 47 7.25 -3.65 -3.03
C ASN A 47 7.88 -4.95 -3.54
N PHE A 48 8.64 -5.65 -2.69
CA PHE A 48 9.22 -6.95 -3.03
C PHE A 48 8.14 -7.98 -3.36
N SER A 49 7.10 -8.08 -2.54
CA SER A 49 6.02 -9.03 -2.74
C SER A 49 5.24 -8.75 -4.03
N SER A 50 4.93 -7.49 -4.30
CA SER A 50 4.15 -7.09 -5.46
C SER A 50 4.94 -7.22 -6.77
N SER A 51 6.23 -6.83 -6.78
CA SER A 51 7.03 -6.79 -8.00
C SER A 51 7.82 -8.06 -8.24
N VAL A 52 8.58 -8.53 -7.23
CA VAL A 52 9.50 -9.67 -7.40
C VAL A 52 8.77 -11.00 -7.27
N LEU A 53 7.92 -11.16 -6.26
CA LEU A 53 7.17 -12.41 -6.11
C LEU A 53 6.06 -12.52 -7.13
N MET A 54 5.17 -11.53 -7.20
CA MET A 54 3.96 -11.61 -8.04
C MET A 54 4.19 -11.14 -9.48
N GLY A 55 5.28 -10.42 -9.78
CA GLY A 55 5.54 -9.90 -11.12
C GLY A 55 4.56 -8.82 -11.58
N GLY A 56 3.87 -8.18 -10.61
CA GLY A 56 2.99 -7.05 -10.89
C GLY A 56 3.76 -5.75 -11.10
N ASN A 57 3.07 -4.75 -11.63
CA ASN A 57 3.58 -3.39 -11.63
C ASN A 57 3.56 -2.84 -10.20
N VAL A 58 4.54 -2.04 -9.85
CA VAL A 58 4.61 -1.31 -8.58
C VAL A 58 4.80 0.15 -8.91
N SER A 59 3.85 0.98 -8.48
CA SER A 59 3.86 2.44 -8.74
C SER A 59 4.05 2.79 -10.22
N GLY A 60 3.49 1.99 -11.13
CA GLY A 60 3.60 2.18 -12.58
C GLY A 60 4.88 1.62 -13.22
N PHE A 61 5.75 0.98 -12.45
CA PHE A 61 6.98 0.35 -12.96
C PHE A 61 6.90 -1.17 -12.94
N LYS A 62 7.45 -1.81 -13.97
CA LYS A 62 7.52 -3.26 -14.09
C LYS A 62 8.96 -3.73 -14.02
N LEU A 63 9.26 -4.70 -13.17
CA LEU A 63 10.54 -5.37 -13.17
C LEU A 63 10.66 -6.34 -14.34
N LYS A 64 11.89 -6.50 -14.84
CA LYS A 64 12.18 -7.42 -15.95
C LYS A 64 12.05 -8.90 -15.55
N TYR A 65 12.32 -9.20 -14.27
CA TYR A 65 12.33 -10.56 -13.73
C TYR A 65 11.47 -10.64 -12.47
N SER A 66 10.67 -11.68 -12.37
CA SER A 66 9.85 -12.03 -11.21
C SER A 66 9.80 -13.54 -11.04
N LEU A 67 9.48 -14.00 -9.83
CA LEU A 67 9.33 -15.43 -9.54
C LEU A 67 8.05 -16.01 -10.12
N PHE A 68 6.96 -15.24 -10.07
CA PHE A 68 5.69 -15.58 -10.69
C PHE A 68 5.31 -14.51 -11.71
N ILE A 69 4.51 -14.88 -12.69
CA ILE A 69 3.98 -13.94 -13.69
C ILE A 69 2.50 -13.77 -13.41
N PHE A 70 2.12 -12.58 -12.98
CA PHE A 70 0.71 -12.20 -12.88
C PHE A 70 0.25 -11.72 -14.25
N VAL A 71 -0.58 -12.50 -14.90
CA VAL A 71 -1.13 -12.16 -16.21
C VAL A 71 -2.49 -11.50 -16.00
N HIS A 72 -2.58 -10.21 -16.31
CA HIS A 72 -3.85 -9.52 -16.41
C HIS A 72 -4.42 -9.73 -17.82
N LEU A 73 -5.65 -10.21 -17.89
CA LEU A 73 -6.35 -10.35 -19.18
C LEU A 73 -6.77 -8.99 -19.74
N GLN A 74 -7.05 -8.02 -18.86
CA GLN A 74 -7.38 -6.64 -19.21
C GLN A 74 -6.89 -5.71 -18.10
N ASP A 75 -6.50 -4.49 -18.48
CA ASP A 75 -6.23 -3.42 -17.52
C ASP A 75 -7.56 -2.85 -17.04
N ASP A 76 -7.89 -3.05 -15.77
CA ASP A 76 -9.11 -2.54 -15.16
C ASP A 76 -8.88 -2.00 -13.74
N ILE A 77 -9.91 -1.38 -13.19
CA ILE A 77 -9.88 -0.76 -11.86
C ILE A 77 -9.74 -1.81 -10.73
N ILE A 78 -10.05 -3.08 -11.00
CA ILE A 78 -9.99 -4.16 -10.01
C ILE A 78 -8.55 -4.60 -9.80
N ASN A 79 -7.80 -4.74 -10.90
CA ASN A 79 -6.40 -5.16 -10.86
C ASN A 79 -5.40 -4.01 -10.77
N GLY A 80 -5.87 -2.75 -10.89
CA GLY A 80 -5.06 -1.54 -10.82
C GLY A 80 -4.40 -1.16 -12.13
N GLY A 81 -4.72 -1.84 -13.23
CA GLY A 81 -4.29 -1.52 -14.58
C GLY A 81 -2.78 -1.36 -14.71
N LYS A 82 -2.37 -0.32 -15.42
CA LYS A 82 -0.96 -0.02 -15.67
C LYS A 82 -0.17 0.40 -14.43
N PHE A 83 -0.85 0.91 -13.40
CA PHE A 83 -0.19 1.31 -12.15
C PHE A 83 0.19 0.09 -11.29
N GLY A 84 -0.57 -0.99 -11.44
CA GLY A 84 -0.41 -2.22 -10.67
C GLY A 84 -1.38 -2.32 -9.51
N ILE A 85 -1.23 -3.37 -8.68
CA ILE A 85 -2.15 -3.68 -7.59
C ILE A 85 -2.36 -2.51 -6.61
N GLU A 86 -1.37 -1.63 -6.48
CA GLU A 86 -1.48 -0.39 -5.70
C GLU A 86 -2.52 0.59 -6.26
N GLY A 87 -2.82 0.51 -7.56
CA GLY A 87 -3.88 1.31 -8.20
C GLY A 87 -5.25 0.66 -8.17
N SER A 88 -5.43 -0.47 -7.50
CA SER A 88 -6.68 -1.22 -7.51
C SER A 88 -7.70 -0.70 -6.49
N ILE A 89 -8.98 -0.83 -6.83
CA ILE A 89 -10.07 -0.53 -5.91
C ILE A 89 -10.05 -1.47 -4.70
N ILE A 90 -9.56 -2.69 -4.87
CA ILE A 90 -9.43 -3.68 -3.78
C ILE A 90 -8.42 -3.18 -2.76
N THR A 91 -7.24 -2.74 -3.21
CA THR A 91 -6.22 -2.17 -2.32
C THR A 91 -6.74 -0.92 -1.62
N LEU A 92 -7.47 -0.05 -2.32
CA LEU A 92 -8.11 1.12 -1.72
C LEU A 92 -9.04 0.74 -0.57
N LEU A 93 -9.95 -0.23 -0.78
CA LEU A 93 -10.89 -0.69 0.25
C LEU A 93 -10.18 -1.32 1.46
N ILE A 94 -9.13 -2.11 1.23
CA ILE A 94 -8.31 -2.69 2.30
C ILE A 94 -7.65 -1.60 3.13
N LEU A 95 -7.01 -0.62 2.50
CA LEU A 95 -6.32 0.45 3.21
C LEU A 95 -7.29 1.35 3.98
N LEU A 96 -8.45 1.66 3.41
CA LEU A 96 -9.51 2.39 4.12
C LEU A 96 -9.98 1.62 5.36
N SER A 97 -10.16 0.31 5.25
CA SER A 97 -10.55 -0.54 6.39
C SER A 97 -9.48 -0.55 7.48
N ILE A 98 -8.20 -0.67 7.12
CA ILE A 98 -7.07 -0.61 8.05
C ILE A 98 -7.02 0.76 8.74
N CYS A 99 -7.16 1.85 8.01
CA CYS A 99 -7.19 3.20 8.59
C CYS A 99 -8.35 3.35 9.58
N LEU A 100 -9.54 2.90 9.21
CA LEU A 100 -10.72 2.97 10.07
C LEU A 100 -10.53 2.18 11.36
N ILE A 101 -10.08 0.92 11.27
CA ILE A 101 -9.82 0.06 12.44
C ILE A 101 -8.76 0.71 13.35
N THR A 102 -7.72 1.27 12.77
CA THR A 102 -6.65 1.94 13.51
C THR A 102 -7.17 3.16 14.29
N ILE A 103 -8.02 3.97 13.65
CA ILE A 103 -8.64 5.13 14.28
C ILE A 103 -9.57 4.69 15.43
N LEU A 104 -10.42 3.69 15.20
CA LEU A 104 -11.36 3.19 16.21
C LEU A 104 -10.64 2.62 17.43
N LYS A 105 -9.58 1.84 17.22
CA LYS A 105 -8.77 1.30 18.34
C LYS A 105 -8.08 2.39 19.15
N ASN A 106 -7.58 3.44 18.52
CA ASN A 106 -6.94 4.54 19.24
C ASN A 106 -7.92 5.48 19.95
N ARG A 107 -9.21 5.47 19.60
CA ARG A 107 -10.25 6.22 20.32
C ARG A 107 -10.67 5.57 21.62
N ASN A 108 -10.48 4.25 21.77
CA ASN A 108 -10.85 3.50 22.98
C ASN A 108 -9.61 2.91 23.67
N PRO A 109 -8.82 3.70 24.41
CA PRO A 109 -7.62 3.21 25.10
C PRO A 109 -7.93 2.23 26.24
N THR A 110 -9.20 2.12 26.65
CA THR A 110 -9.65 1.31 27.80
C THR A 110 -9.59 -0.21 27.54
N ILE A 111 -9.36 -0.67 26.31
CA ILE A 111 -9.37 -2.11 25.99
C ILE A 111 -7.98 -2.76 26.17
N LEU A 112 -6.92 -1.97 26.36
CA LEU A 112 -5.55 -2.48 26.47
C LEU A 112 -4.99 -2.53 27.89
N ASN A 113 -5.75 -2.09 28.91
CA ASN A 113 -5.32 -2.10 30.32
C ASN A 113 -5.88 -3.27 31.16
N VAL A 114 -6.17 -4.41 30.54
CA VAL A 114 -6.63 -5.63 31.26
C VAL A 114 -5.60 -6.75 31.09
N GLN A 115 -4.33 -6.47 31.30
CA GLN A 115 -3.30 -7.49 31.57
C GLN A 115 -2.14 -6.82 32.34
N ASP A 116 -2.35 -6.60 33.62
CA ASP A 116 -1.29 -6.59 34.64
C ASP A 116 -1.63 -7.65 35.67
#